data_3e865af60737e09f2f03a4810899e766
#
_entry.id   3e865af60737e09f2f03a4810899e766
#
_cell.length_a   1.000
_cell.length_b   1.000
_cell.length_c   1.000
_cell.angle_alpha   90.00
_cell.angle_beta   90.00
_cell.angle_gamma   90.00
#
_symmetry.space_group_name_H-M   'P 1'
#
loop_
_entity.id
_entity.type
_entity.pdbx_description
1 polymer ?
#
loop_
_entity_poly.entity_id
_entity_poly.type
_entity_poly.pdbx_seq_one_letter_code
_entity_poly.pdbx_strand_id
1 'polypeptide(L)'
;MSYKIFSDMDGVITDFNGRFEKYSDGIPPSEYEKRFGKEKFWELADGEGVAFWVGMPWMSDGKTYWDYIKNYDVELLSSPSRSQTSRLGKRLWVRNNLPGVKLTLAQAAKKQNYAAPNHILIDDRESNIEQWRSQGGIGILHTSAADTIEQLKQLGL
;
A
#
# COMPACT_ATOMS: atom_id res chain seq x y z
N MET A 1 12.54 -23.29 1.21
CA MET A 1 11.59 -22.48 2.00
C MET A 1 10.70 -21.70 1.04
N SER A 2 9.39 -21.78 1.22
CA SER A 2 8.51 -20.97 0.39
C SER A 2 8.22 -19.63 1.07
N TYR A 3 8.26 -18.55 0.29
CA TYR A 3 7.98 -17.21 0.78
C TYR A 3 6.51 -16.86 0.63
N LYS A 4 6.02 -16.02 1.53
CA LYS A 4 4.74 -15.33 1.38
C LYS A 4 4.98 -13.85 1.28
N ILE A 5 4.36 -13.20 0.29
CA ILE A 5 4.51 -11.76 0.05
C ILE A 5 3.28 -11.03 0.61
N PHE A 6 3.54 -10.03 1.44
CA PHE A 6 2.55 -9.03 1.87
C PHE A 6 2.90 -7.73 1.16
N SER A 7 1.98 -7.23 0.35
CA SER A 7 2.20 -5.99 -0.39
C SER A 7 1.28 -4.89 0.12
N ASP A 8 1.88 -3.72 0.38
CA ASP A 8 1.12 -2.50 0.58
C ASP A 8 0.40 -2.11 -0.71
N MET A 9 -0.59 -1.25 -0.61
CA MET A 9 -1.32 -0.71 -1.77
C MET A 9 -0.84 0.70 -2.11
N ASP A 10 -1.15 1.67 -1.25
CA ASP A 10 -0.88 3.09 -1.52
C ASP A 10 0.63 3.35 -1.56
N GLY A 11 1.10 3.94 -2.67
CA GLY A 11 2.51 4.20 -2.89
C GLY A 11 3.27 3.03 -3.50
N VAL A 12 2.65 1.87 -3.64
CA VAL A 12 3.23 0.66 -4.24
C VAL A 12 2.45 0.25 -5.48
N ILE A 13 1.16 -0.03 -5.33
CA ILE A 13 0.26 -0.41 -6.42
C ILE A 13 -0.59 0.78 -6.85
N THR A 14 -1.16 1.49 -5.88
CA THR A 14 -2.09 2.60 -6.09
C THR A 14 -1.42 3.94 -5.80
N ASP A 15 -1.78 4.96 -6.61
CA ASP A 15 -1.21 6.29 -6.53
C ASP A 15 -2.05 7.21 -5.64
N PHE A 16 -1.93 7.03 -4.33
CA PHE A 16 -2.61 7.88 -3.34
C PHE A 16 -2.23 9.34 -3.52
N ASN A 17 -0.94 9.63 -3.68
CA ASN A 17 -0.47 11.02 -3.79
C ASN A 17 -1.08 11.72 -5.00
N GLY A 18 -1.06 11.07 -6.16
CA GLY A 18 -1.65 11.64 -7.38
C GLY A 18 -3.16 11.83 -7.25
N ARG A 19 -3.84 10.88 -6.63
CA ARG A 19 -5.29 11.00 -6.38
C ARG A 19 -5.58 12.16 -5.43
N PHE A 20 -4.83 12.26 -4.33
CA PHE A 20 -4.97 13.34 -3.35
C PHE A 20 -4.76 14.71 -3.99
N GLU A 21 -3.74 14.86 -4.83
CA GLU A 21 -3.41 16.12 -5.49
C GLU A 21 -4.53 16.65 -6.39
N LYS A 22 -5.37 15.77 -6.92
CA LYS A 22 -6.55 16.18 -7.71
C LYS A 22 -7.58 16.91 -6.86
N TYR A 23 -7.62 16.65 -5.55
CA TYR A 23 -8.57 17.27 -4.63
C TYR A 23 -7.96 18.44 -3.85
N SER A 24 -6.63 18.55 -3.84
CA SER A 24 -5.88 19.56 -3.09
C SER A 24 -5.29 20.66 -3.98
N ASP A 25 -5.76 20.80 -5.22
CA ASP A 25 -5.20 21.76 -6.19
C ASP A 25 -3.69 21.58 -6.41
N GLY A 26 -3.23 20.32 -6.44
CA GLY A 26 -1.85 19.98 -6.70
C GLY A 26 -0.92 20.03 -5.49
N ILE A 27 -1.45 20.26 -4.29
CA ILE A 27 -0.62 20.25 -3.08
C ILE A 27 -0.36 18.81 -2.65
N PRO A 28 0.93 18.39 -2.54
CA PRO A 28 1.26 17.03 -2.10
C PRO A 28 0.72 16.72 -0.69
N PRO A 29 0.38 15.45 -0.40
CA PRO A 29 -0.21 15.07 0.88
C PRO A 29 0.57 15.55 2.11
N SER A 30 1.88 15.36 2.13
CA SER A 30 2.72 15.77 3.27
C SER A 30 2.74 17.27 3.47
N GLU A 31 2.77 18.04 2.38
CA GLU A 31 2.73 19.51 2.45
C GLU A 31 1.36 20.00 2.90
N TYR A 32 0.29 19.37 2.42
CA TYR A 32 -1.06 19.71 2.81
C TYR A 32 -1.28 19.49 4.31
N GLU A 33 -0.80 18.35 4.83
CA GLU A 33 -0.90 18.06 6.27
C GLU A 33 -0.15 19.10 7.11
N LYS A 34 1.05 19.49 6.66
CA LYS A 34 1.83 20.53 7.35
C LYS A 34 1.15 21.89 7.36
N ARG A 35 0.50 22.27 6.26
CA ARG A 35 -0.15 23.57 6.10
C ARG A 35 -1.49 23.65 6.84
N PHE A 36 -2.31 22.61 6.75
CA PHE A 36 -3.72 22.64 7.17
C PHE A 36 -4.04 21.70 8.34
N GLY A 37 -3.11 20.84 8.72
CA GLY A 37 -3.28 19.90 9.81
C GLY A 37 -3.88 18.56 9.39
N LYS A 38 -3.75 17.61 10.28
CA LYS A 38 -4.11 16.21 10.06
C LYS A 38 -5.62 16.02 9.85
N GLU A 39 -6.43 16.78 10.58
CA GLU A 39 -7.88 16.72 10.46
C GLU A 39 -8.36 17.15 9.08
N LYS A 40 -7.84 18.26 8.58
CA LYS A 40 -8.17 18.76 7.24
C LYS A 40 -7.67 17.83 6.16
N PHE A 41 -6.51 17.20 6.35
CA PHE A 41 -5.99 16.19 5.45
C PHE A 41 -6.99 15.04 5.27
N TRP A 42 -7.48 14.47 6.37
CA TRP A 42 -8.42 13.35 6.30
C TRP A 42 -9.80 13.76 5.84
N GLU A 43 -10.25 14.99 6.16
CA GLU A 43 -11.49 15.53 5.59
C GLU A 43 -11.44 15.57 4.07
N LEU A 44 -10.30 15.94 3.49
CA LEU A 44 -10.13 15.96 2.05
C LEU A 44 -10.20 14.55 1.46
N ALA A 45 -9.43 13.62 2.00
CA ALA A 45 -9.37 12.24 1.51
C ALA A 45 -10.70 11.49 1.70
N ASP A 46 -11.37 11.69 2.83
CA ASP A 46 -12.60 10.96 3.17
C ASP A 46 -13.88 11.73 2.81
N GLY A 47 -13.77 13.02 2.51
CA GLY A 47 -14.93 13.87 2.22
C GLY A 47 -15.68 13.49 0.96
N GLU A 48 -15.03 12.87 -0.01
CA GLU A 48 -15.64 12.35 -1.23
C GLU A 48 -16.20 10.93 -1.04
N GLY A 49 -16.10 10.40 0.17
CA GLY A 49 -16.60 9.06 0.49
C GLY A 49 -15.87 7.96 -0.28
N VAL A 50 -16.63 6.95 -0.68
CA VAL A 50 -16.10 5.78 -1.39
C VAL A 50 -15.42 6.14 -2.71
N ALA A 51 -15.91 7.17 -3.40
CA ALA A 51 -15.43 7.55 -4.74
C ALA A 51 -13.93 7.85 -4.77
N PHE A 52 -13.40 8.50 -3.74
CA PHE A 52 -11.96 8.78 -3.63
C PHE A 52 -11.15 7.48 -3.71
N TRP A 53 -11.54 6.49 -2.93
CA TRP A 53 -10.80 5.24 -2.78
C TRP A 53 -11.00 4.28 -3.97
N VAL A 54 -12.23 4.16 -4.46
CA VAL A 54 -12.55 3.30 -5.61
C VAL A 54 -11.87 3.81 -6.89
N GLY A 55 -11.79 5.12 -7.05
CA GLY A 55 -11.21 5.75 -8.23
C GLY A 55 -9.68 5.90 -8.19
N MET A 56 -9.02 5.26 -7.23
CA MET A 56 -7.58 5.34 -7.08
C MET A 56 -6.86 4.86 -8.35
N PRO A 57 -5.98 5.68 -8.95
CA PRO A 57 -5.21 5.22 -10.11
C PRO A 57 -4.10 4.26 -9.70
N TRP A 58 -3.61 3.48 -10.67
CA TRP A 58 -2.39 2.71 -10.49
C TRP A 58 -1.19 3.65 -10.42
N MET A 59 -0.16 3.23 -9.65
CA MET A 59 1.17 3.81 -9.83
C MET A 59 1.63 3.59 -11.27
N SER A 60 2.46 4.49 -11.80
CA SER A 60 2.95 4.39 -13.18
C SER A 60 3.61 3.06 -13.51
N ASP A 61 4.27 2.44 -12.53
CA ASP A 61 4.93 1.14 -12.62
C ASP A 61 4.17 0.04 -11.85
N GLY A 62 2.97 0.34 -11.37
CA GLY A 62 2.20 -0.57 -10.52
C GLY A 62 1.82 -1.88 -11.20
N LYS A 63 1.46 -1.82 -12.48
CA LYS A 63 1.12 -3.04 -13.25
C LYS A 63 2.34 -3.92 -13.51
N THR A 64 3.48 -3.31 -13.80
CA THR A 64 4.75 -4.04 -13.96
C THR A 64 5.10 -4.78 -12.67
N TYR A 65 4.99 -4.10 -11.54
CA TYR A 65 5.19 -4.68 -10.22
C TYR A 65 4.23 -5.84 -9.97
N TRP A 66 2.93 -5.60 -10.16
CA TRP A 66 1.91 -6.60 -9.90
C TRP A 66 2.08 -7.84 -10.79
N ASP A 67 2.37 -7.64 -12.07
CA ASP A 67 2.58 -8.75 -13.01
C ASP A 67 3.73 -9.66 -12.58
N TYR A 68 4.72 -9.11 -11.90
CA TYR A 68 5.83 -9.90 -11.37
C TYR A 68 5.42 -10.72 -10.14
N ILE A 69 4.75 -10.09 -9.16
CA ILE A 69 4.47 -10.75 -7.88
C ILE A 69 3.21 -11.62 -7.88
N LYS A 70 2.28 -11.39 -8.80
CA LYS A 70 0.97 -12.08 -8.80
C LYS A 70 1.03 -13.60 -8.88
N ASN A 71 2.15 -14.14 -9.39
CA ASN A 71 2.32 -15.59 -9.54
C ASN A 71 2.85 -16.26 -8.27
N TYR A 72 3.17 -15.48 -7.25
CA TYR A 72 3.60 -15.97 -5.95
C TYR A 72 2.44 -15.95 -4.96
N ASP A 73 2.67 -16.46 -3.76
CA ASP A 73 1.68 -16.37 -2.68
C ASP A 73 1.66 -14.93 -2.15
N VAL A 74 0.67 -14.15 -2.60
CA VAL A 74 0.56 -12.72 -2.31
C VAL A 74 -0.73 -12.41 -1.58
N GLU A 75 -0.60 -11.60 -0.52
CA GLU A 75 -1.70 -10.99 0.18
C GLU A 75 -1.46 -9.48 0.25
N LEU A 76 -2.49 -8.67 0.00
CA LEU A 76 -2.40 -7.23 0.18
C LEU A 76 -2.58 -6.89 1.66
N LEU A 77 -1.74 -6.00 2.17
CA LEU A 77 -1.76 -5.55 3.57
C LEU A 77 -1.73 -4.03 3.58
N SER A 78 -2.89 -3.42 3.76
CA SER A 78 -3.08 -1.97 3.62
C SER A 78 -3.65 -1.35 4.87
N SER A 79 -3.22 -0.14 5.19
CA SER A 79 -3.75 0.63 6.32
C SER A 79 -4.88 1.51 5.82
N PRO A 80 -6.11 1.30 6.33
CA PRO A 80 -7.24 2.18 5.97
C PRO A 80 -7.16 3.49 6.76
N SER A 81 -7.88 4.50 6.29
CA SER A 81 -8.16 5.69 7.10
C SER A 81 -9.13 5.32 8.21
N ARG A 82 -9.49 6.29 9.06
CA ARG A 82 -10.49 6.08 10.10
C ARG A 82 -11.89 5.86 9.55
N SER A 83 -12.14 6.26 8.31
CA SER A 83 -13.45 6.20 7.69
C SER A 83 -13.78 4.79 7.21
N GLN A 84 -15.05 4.39 7.38
CA GLN A 84 -15.56 3.15 6.79
C GLN A 84 -15.54 3.20 5.25
N THR A 85 -15.62 4.39 4.67
CA THR A 85 -15.58 4.55 3.22
C THR A 85 -14.24 4.17 2.63
N SER A 86 -13.13 4.39 3.35
CA SER A 86 -11.82 3.93 2.89
C SER A 86 -11.73 2.41 2.88
N ARG A 87 -12.29 1.76 3.90
CA ARG A 87 -12.31 0.29 3.98
C ARG A 87 -13.12 -0.30 2.83
N LEU A 88 -14.33 0.19 2.63
CA LEU A 88 -15.18 -0.25 1.54
C LEU A 88 -14.54 0.06 0.19
N GLY A 89 -14.02 1.25 0.01
CA GLY A 89 -13.38 1.69 -1.23
C GLY A 89 -12.18 0.84 -1.61
N LYS A 90 -11.32 0.50 -0.65
CA LYS A 90 -10.17 -0.39 -0.89
C LYS A 90 -10.62 -1.79 -1.30
N ARG A 91 -11.64 -2.34 -0.64
CA ARG A 91 -12.20 -3.65 -0.99
C ARG A 91 -12.78 -3.65 -2.40
N LEU A 92 -13.52 -2.60 -2.76
CA LEU A 92 -14.09 -2.47 -4.10
C LEU A 92 -13.01 -2.29 -5.16
N TRP A 93 -11.98 -1.51 -4.86
CA TRP A 93 -10.85 -1.35 -5.78
C TRP A 93 -10.18 -2.69 -6.08
N VAL A 94 -9.91 -3.48 -5.06
CA VAL A 94 -9.31 -4.81 -5.22
C VAL A 94 -10.24 -5.73 -6.01
N ARG A 95 -11.52 -5.73 -5.69
CA ARG A 95 -12.51 -6.53 -6.44
C ARG A 95 -12.54 -6.18 -7.92
N ASN A 96 -12.44 -4.88 -8.25
CA ASN A 96 -12.52 -4.40 -9.62
C ASN A 96 -11.21 -4.59 -10.40
N ASN A 97 -10.06 -4.48 -9.74
CA ASN A 97 -8.76 -4.48 -10.41
C ASN A 97 -7.93 -5.75 -10.18
N LEU A 98 -8.10 -6.39 -9.04
CA LEU A 98 -7.35 -7.58 -8.63
C LEU A 98 -8.30 -8.65 -8.08
N PRO A 99 -9.26 -9.13 -8.89
CA PRO A 99 -10.26 -10.08 -8.41
C PRO A 99 -9.62 -11.37 -7.88
N GLY A 100 -10.11 -11.84 -6.73
CA GLY A 100 -9.61 -13.07 -6.10
C GLY A 100 -8.39 -12.87 -5.20
N VAL A 101 -7.81 -11.68 -5.16
CA VAL A 101 -6.65 -11.39 -4.29
C VAL A 101 -7.13 -11.06 -2.87
N LYS A 102 -6.51 -11.69 -1.88
CA LYS A 102 -6.83 -11.43 -0.48
C LYS A 102 -6.35 -10.04 -0.07
N LEU A 103 -7.24 -9.29 0.59
CA LEU A 103 -6.93 -7.98 1.15
C LEU A 103 -7.13 -8.02 2.67
N THR A 104 -6.07 -7.71 3.41
CA THR A 104 -6.10 -7.53 4.85
C THR A 104 -5.92 -6.05 5.16
N LEU A 105 -6.86 -5.49 5.91
CA LEU A 105 -6.81 -4.10 6.37
C LEU A 105 -6.34 -4.08 7.82
N ALA A 106 -5.23 -3.40 8.08
CA ALA A 106 -4.65 -3.30 9.41
C ALA A 106 -3.99 -1.93 9.59
N GLN A 107 -4.08 -1.38 10.79
CA GLN A 107 -3.37 -0.16 11.12
C GLN A 107 -1.86 -0.37 10.93
N ALA A 108 -1.14 0.70 10.58
CA ALA A 108 0.28 0.62 10.24
C ALA A 108 1.09 -0.10 11.33
N ALA A 109 0.88 0.26 12.60
CA ALA A 109 1.60 -0.36 13.72
C ALA A 109 1.28 -1.83 13.94
N LYS A 110 0.19 -2.33 13.35
CA LYS A 110 -0.24 -3.73 13.48
C LYS A 110 0.17 -4.60 12.30
N LYS A 111 0.70 -4.01 11.22
CA LYS A 111 1.22 -4.78 10.08
C LYS A 111 2.28 -5.77 10.54
N GLN A 112 3.14 -5.37 11.46
CA GLN A 112 4.23 -6.21 12.01
C GLN A 112 3.73 -7.52 12.66
N ASN A 113 2.46 -7.60 13.04
CA ASN A 113 1.90 -8.81 13.63
C ASN A 113 1.81 -9.97 12.63
N TYR A 114 1.94 -9.68 11.34
CA TYR A 114 1.91 -10.69 10.26
C TYR A 114 3.31 -11.16 9.88
N ALA A 115 4.36 -10.61 10.49
CA ALA A 115 5.74 -10.97 10.18
C ALA A 115 6.08 -12.40 10.62
N ALA A 116 6.91 -13.06 9.83
CA ALA A 116 7.48 -14.36 10.12
C ALA A 116 8.75 -14.53 9.28
N PRO A 117 9.63 -15.49 9.58
CA PRO A 117 10.92 -15.61 8.89
C PRO A 117 10.85 -15.71 7.36
N ASN A 118 9.77 -16.30 6.83
CA ASN A 118 9.57 -16.45 5.38
C ASN A 118 8.52 -15.46 4.81
N HIS A 119 8.09 -14.48 5.59
CA HIS A 119 7.14 -13.47 5.17
C HIS A 119 7.87 -12.20 4.73
N ILE A 120 7.58 -11.75 3.51
CA ILE A 120 8.16 -10.56 2.91
C ILE A 120 7.12 -9.45 2.95
N LEU A 121 7.46 -8.28 3.52
CA LEU A 121 6.64 -7.08 3.39
C LEU A 121 7.27 -6.16 2.35
N ILE A 122 6.47 -5.75 1.38
CA ILE A 122 6.83 -4.72 0.40
C ILE A 122 5.96 -3.50 0.71
N ASP A 123 6.60 -2.42 1.14
CA ASP A 123 5.93 -1.22 1.64
C ASP A 123 6.81 -0.01 1.37
N ASP A 124 6.21 1.14 1.09
CA ASP A 124 6.95 2.37 0.81
C ASP A 124 7.29 3.18 2.06
N ARG A 125 6.80 2.76 3.23
CA ARG A 125 7.09 3.41 4.51
C ARG A 125 8.21 2.71 5.25
N GLU A 126 9.29 3.45 5.50
CA GLU A 126 10.46 2.94 6.22
C GLU A 126 10.10 2.42 7.62
N SER A 127 9.24 3.12 8.36
CA SER A 127 8.81 2.70 9.70
C SER A 127 8.11 1.34 9.68
N ASN A 128 7.28 1.07 8.67
CA ASN A 128 6.61 -0.22 8.53
C ASN A 128 7.63 -1.35 8.27
N ILE A 129 8.61 -1.07 7.43
CA ILE A 129 9.68 -2.04 7.11
C ILE A 129 10.55 -2.34 8.33
N GLU A 130 10.93 -1.32 9.08
CA GLU A 130 11.74 -1.49 10.29
C GLU A 130 11.00 -2.32 11.35
N GLN A 131 9.72 -2.02 11.58
CA GLN A 131 8.89 -2.78 12.52
C GLN A 131 8.75 -4.24 12.08
N TRP A 132 8.54 -4.48 10.79
CA TRP A 132 8.43 -5.82 10.23
C TRP A 132 9.71 -6.62 10.45
N ARG A 133 10.84 -6.02 10.14
CA ARG A 133 12.17 -6.65 10.35
C ARG A 133 12.41 -6.94 11.83
N SER A 134 11.98 -6.06 12.72
CA SER A 134 12.15 -6.28 14.18
C SER A 134 11.39 -7.49 14.69
N GLN A 135 10.36 -7.93 13.96
CA GLN A 135 9.59 -9.13 14.27
C GLN A 135 10.05 -10.37 13.49
N GLY A 136 11.24 -10.29 12.86
CA GLY A 136 11.86 -11.42 12.20
C GLY A 136 11.46 -11.64 10.73
N GLY A 137 10.69 -10.74 10.15
CA GLY A 137 10.30 -10.81 8.75
C GLY A 137 11.32 -10.19 7.81
N ILE A 138 11.12 -10.42 6.51
CA ILE A 138 11.93 -9.83 5.45
C ILE A 138 11.23 -8.57 4.96
N GLY A 139 11.90 -7.42 5.04
CA GLY A 139 11.32 -6.14 4.59
C GLY A 139 12.02 -5.62 3.35
N ILE A 140 11.23 -5.22 2.36
CA ILE A 140 11.71 -4.53 1.16
C ILE A 140 11.07 -3.15 1.13
N LEU A 141 11.89 -2.12 1.29
CA LEU A 141 11.43 -0.74 1.13
C LEU A 141 11.23 -0.47 -0.35
N HIS A 142 9.97 -0.26 -0.73
CA HIS A 142 9.60 -0.05 -2.13
C HIS A 142 9.87 1.37 -2.57
N THR A 143 10.72 1.54 -3.57
CA THR A 143 11.02 2.83 -4.20
C THR A 143 10.58 2.84 -5.67
N SER A 144 10.61 1.68 -6.32
CA SER A 144 10.15 1.48 -7.69
C SER A 144 9.90 -0.01 -7.93
N ALA A 145 9.11 -0.33 -8.96
CA ALA A 145 8.92 -1.70 -9.36
C ALA A 145 10.25 -2.38 -9.72
N ALA A 146 11.09 -1.70 -10.51
CA ALA A 146 12.38 -2.24 -10.95
C ALA A 146 13.27 -2.61 -9.76
N ASP A 147 13.39 -1.73 -8.77
CA ASP A 147 14.21 -1.98 -7.59
C ASP A 147 13.66 -3.13 -6.74
N THR A 148 12.35 -3.15 -6.50
CA THR A 148 11.71 -4.22 -5.73
C THR A 148 11.87 -5.57 -6.41
N ILE A 149 11.66 -5.64 -7.73
CA ILE A 149 11.83 -6.86 -8.51
C ILE A 149 13.27 -7.37 -8.39
N GLU A 150 14.26 -6.48 -8.47
CA GLU A 150 15.66 -6.86 -8.32
C GLU A 150 15.92 -7.46 -6.93
N GLN A 151 15.38 -6.86 -5.87
CA GLN A 151 15.53 -7.40 -4.52
C GLN A 151 14.84 -8.77 -4.36
N LEU A 152 13.69 -8.96 -5.00
CA LEU A 152 13.00 -10.26 -5.00
C LEU A 152 13.84 -11.32 -5.71
N LYS A 153 14.47 -10.97 -6.84
CA LYS A 153 15.38 -11.88 -7.55
C LYS A 153 16.56 -12.31 -6.69
N GLN A 154 17.10 -11.41 -5.88
CA GLN A 154 18.18 -11.73 -4.94
C GLN A 154 17.75 -12.75 -3.88
N LEU A 155 16.45 -12.84 -3.58
CA LEU A 155 15.88 -13.84 -2.69
C LEU A 155 15.56 -15.16 -3.41
N GLY A 156 15.76 -15.22 -4.73
CA GLY A 156 15.45 -16.40 -5.52
C GLY A 156 14.04 -16.42 -6.12
N LEU A 157 13.36 -15.29 -6.08
CA LEU A 157 11.99 -15.15 -6.63
C LEU A 157 11.94 -14.57 -8.03
#